data_053d1b483b0729cdaca99a9038bf2bcc
#
_entry.id   053d1b483b0729cdaca99a9038bf2bcc
#
_cell.length_a   1.000
_cell.length_b   1.000
_cell.length_c   1.000
_cell.angle_alpha   90.00
_cell.angle_beta   90.00
_cell.angle_gamma   90.00
#
_symmetry.space_group_name_H-M   'P 1'
#
loop_
_entity.id
_entity.type
_entity.pdbx_description
1 polymer ?
#
loop_
_entity_poly.entity_id
_entity_poly.type
_entity_poly.pdbx_seq_one_letter_code
_entity_poly.pdbx_strand_id
1 'polypeptide(L)'
;MRVEDKGASIDDFKSGSKRLASQNGTTNAQLGEELVGRANIQLFDAFNNAVVALQNGDVDGVIIDSTSAAAYEQEYAGELTVGITGLSSDPLGLVFQEGASLQDAFNEGLAAIKADGTLNALTIKWWPK
;
A
#
# COMPACT_ATOMS: atom_id res chain seq x y z
N MET A 1 -7.40 7.85 -2.02
CA MET A 1 -8.46 8.88 -1.79
C MET A 1 -9.20 9.18 -3.09
N ARG A 2 -10.36 9.82 -3.01
CA ARG A 2 -11.06 10.33 -4.21
C ARG A 2 -10.26 11.46 -4.86
N VAL A 3 -10.45 11.67 -6.17
CA VAL A 3 -9.72 12.72 -6.92
C VAL A 3 -10.01 14.13 -6.35
N GLU A 4 -11.23 14.38 -5.90
CA GLU A 4 -11.65 15.64 -5.28
C GLU A 4 -10.93 15.93 -3.94
N ASP A 5 -10.47 14.89 -3.25
CA ASP A 5 -9.73 14.97 -1.98
C ASP A 5 -8.20 14.99 -2.15
N LYS A 6 -7.68 15.10 -3.37
CA LYS A 6 -6.24 15.00 -3.69
C LYS A 6 -5.33 15.95 -2.90
N GLY A 7 -5.87 17.01 -2.34
CA GLY A 7 -5.13 17.96 -1.50
C GLY A 7 -5.11 17.63 -0.02
N ALA A 8 -5.78 16.54 0.41
CA ALA A 8 -5.81 16.16 1.80
C ALA A 8 -4.43 15.75 2.33
N SER A 9 -4.13 16.17 3.55
CA SER A 9 -2.89 15.84 4.26
C SER A 9 -3.12 14.73 5.28
N ILE A 10 -2.05 14.12 5.77
CA ILE A 10 -2.16 13.14 6.87
C ILE A 10 -2.74 13.77 8.15
N ASP A 11 -2.55 15.08 8.35
CA ASP A 11 -3.06 15.77 9.53
C ASP A 11 -4.59 15.93 9.51
N ASP A 12 -5.22 15.95 8.33
CA ASP A 12 -6.68 15.92 8.21
C ASP A 12 -7.26 14.60 8.76
N PHE A 13 -6.56 13.49 8.51
CA PHE A 13 -6.91 12.18 9.06
C PHE A 13 -6.61 12.06 10.55
N LYS A 14 -5.49 12.61 11.02
CA LYS A 14 -5.13 12.63 12.45
C LYS A 14 -6.12 13.44 13.28
N SER A 15 -6.61 14.55 12.75
CA SER A 15 -7.59 15.40 13.43
C SER A 15 -8.99 14.76 13.52
N GLY A 16 -9.24 13.69 12.75
CA GLY A 16 -10.55 13.06 12.62
C GLY A 16 -11.51 13.82 11.70
N SER A 17 -11.05 14.86 10.99
CA SER A 17 -11.86 15.53 9.97
C SER A 17 -12.09 14.66 8.73
N LYS A 18 -11.19 13.69 8.50
CA LYS A 18 -11.29 12.66 7.47
C LYS A 18 -11.10 11.28 8.07
N ARG A 19 -11.82 10.29 7.53
CA ARG A 19 -11.74 8.88 7.93
C ARG A 19 -10.79 8.10 7.05
N LEU A 20 -9.90 7.36 7.70
CA LEU A 20 -9.02 6.39 7.04
C LEU A 20 -9.66 5.00 7.05
N ALA A 21 -9.33 4.18 6.05
CA ALA A 21 -9.68 2.77 6.03
C ALA A 21 -8.47 1.90 5.69
N SER A 22 -8.51 0.62 6.08
CA SER A 22 -7.55 -0.39 5.67
C SER A 22 -8.15 -1.79 5.78
N GLN A 23 -7.39 -2.80 5.36
CA GLN A 23 -7.74 -4.20 5.60
C GLN A 23 -7.23 -4.64 6.98
N ASN A 24 -8.12 -5.26 7.74
CA ASN A 24 -7.81 -5.82 9.06
C ASN A 24 -6.68 -6.86 8.98
N GLY A 25 -5.82 -6.91 10.02
CA GLY A 25 -4.73 -7.86 10.13
C GLY A 25 -3.53 -7.60 9.21
N THR A 26 -3.44 -6.42 8.60
CA THR A 26 -2.31 -6.01 7.75
C THR A 26 -1.36 -5.03 8.44
N THR A 27 -0.13 -4.95 7.97
CA THR A 27 0.83 -3.90 8.40
C THR A 27 0.31 -2.50 8.06
N ASN A 28 -0.46 -2.35 6.98
CA ASN A 28 -1.14 -1.10 6.62
C ASN A 28 -2.15 -0.67 7.68
N ALA A 29 -2.93 -1.62 8.25
CA ALA A 29 -3.86 -1.32 9.34
C ALA A 29 -3.13 -0.86 10.60
N GLN A 30 -2.04 -1.54 10.98
CA GLN A 30 -1.20 -1.16 12.11
C GLN A 30 -0.63 0.25 11.93
N LEU A 31 -0.01 0.52 10.78
CA LEU A 31 0.51 1.85 10.45
C LEU A 31 -0.59 2.91 10.48
N GLY A 32 -1.76 2.61 9.93
CA GLY A 32 -2.91 3.52 9.96
C GLY A 32 -3.35 3.85 11.38
N GLU A 33 -3.45 2.84 12.25
CA GLU A 33 -3.79 3.06 13.68
C GLU A 33 -2.73 3.90 14.41
N GLU A 34 -1.45 3.70 14.11
CA GLU A 34 -0.35 4.50 14.67
C GLU A 34 -0.40 5.96 14.20
N LEU A 35 -0.74 6.17 12.91
CA LEU A 35 -0.75 7.51 12.32
C LEU A 35 -1.95 8.36 12.75
N VAL A 36 -3.15 7.77 12.76
CA VAL A 36 -4.40 8.55 12.94
C VAL A 36 -5.16 8.18 14.23
N GLY A 37 -4.76 7.14 14.93
CA GLY A 37 -5.45 6.60 16.09
C GLY A 37 -6.62 5.66 15.70
N ARG A 38 -6.88 4.68 16.56
CA ARG A 38 -7.89 3.62 16.34
C ARG A 38 -9.30 4.16 16.06
N ALA A 39 -9.65 5.30 16.62
CA ALA A 39 -10.97 5.91 16.45
C ALA A 39 -11.20 6.50 15.05
N ASN A 40 -10.13 6.83 14.33
CA ASN A 40 -10.16 7.51 13.04
C ASN A 40 -9.92 6.58 11.85
N ILE A 41 -9.78 5.26 12.10
CA ILE A 41 -9.60 4.25 11.06
C ILE A 41 -10.71 3.21 11.12
N GLN A 42 -11.26 2.86 9.96
CA GLN A 42 -12.21 1.78 9.78
C GLN A 42 -11.53 0.60 9.10
N LEU A 43 -11.64 -0.58 9.71
CA LEU A 43 -11.02 -1.80 9.19
C LEU A 43 -12.07 -2.69 8.52
N PHE A 44 -11.70 -3.22 7.36
CA PHE A 44 -12.51 -4.11 6.53
C PHE A 44 -11.83 -5.48 6.40
N ASP A 45 -12.58 -6.52 6.09
CA ASP A 45 -12.03 -7.87 5.89
C ASP A 45 -11.21 -8.00 4.61
N ALA A 46 -11.45 -7.13 3.62
CA ALA A 46 -10.70 -7.09 2.36
C ALA A 46 -10.51 -5.65 1.87
N PHE A 47 -9.39 -5.38 1.18
CA PHE A 47 -9.13 -4.07 0.59
C PHE A 47 -10.21 -3.62 -0.40
N ASN A 48 -10.78 -4.54 -1.19
CA ASN A 48 -11.88 -4.20 -2.10
C ASN A 48 -13.06 -3.55 -1.36
N ASN A 49 -13.41 -4.03 -0.16
CA ASN A 49 -14.49 -3.45 0.63
C ASN A 49 -14.14 -2.04 1.12
N ALA A 50 -12.88 -1.82 1.50
CA ALA A 50 -12.39 -0.48 1.86
C ALA A 50 -12.42 0.48 0.66
N VAL A 51 -12.08 0.00 -0.54
CA VAL A 51 -12.13 0.79 -1.78
C VAL A 51 -13.58 1.14 -2.15
N VAL A 52 -14.51 0.20 -2.03
CA VAL A 52 -15.95 0.46 -2.24
C VAL A 52 -16.47 1.50 -1.24
N ALA A 53 -16.09 1.41 0.03
CA ALA A 53 -16.45 2.40 1.04
C ALA A 53 -15.87 3.80 0.71
N LEU A 54 -14.67 3.86 0.13
CA LEU A 54 -14.06 5.10 -0.35
C LEU A 54 -14.86 5.69 -1.53
N GLN A 55 -15.26 4.88 -2.51
CA GLN A 55 -16.07 5.33 -3.65
C GLN A 55 -17.44 5.86 -3.19
N ASN A 56 -18.05 5.20 -2.21
CA ASN A 56 -19.35 5.61 -1.65
C ASN A 56 -19.25 6.86 -0.76
N GLY A 57 -18.06 7.29 -0.35
CA GLY A 57 -17.86 8.42 0.55
C GLY A 57 -18.01 8.08 2.05
N ASP A 58 -18.07 6.78 2.39
CA ASP A 58 -18.13 6.33 3.79
C ASP A 58 -16.81 6.57 4.52
N VAL A 59 -15.70 6.55 3.77
CA VAL A 59 -14.35 6.93 4.21
C VAL A 59 -13.70 7.86 3.20
N ASP A 60 -12.63 8.56 3.59
CA ASP A 60 -11.96 9.58 2.78
C ASP A 60 -10.61 9.12 2.21
N GLY A 61 -10.05 8.05 2.75
CA GLY A 61 -8.79 7.47 2.28
C GLY A 61 -8.67 6.01 2.64
N VAL A 62 -7.90 5.28 1.85
CA VAL A 62 -7.48 3.90 2.14
C VAL A 62 -5.97 3.86 2.21
N ILE A 63 -5.41 3.37 3.33
CA ILE A 63 -3.99 3.08 3.44
C ILE A 63 -3.73 1.66 2.94
N ILE A 64 -2.85 1.54 1.95
CA ILE A 64 -2.60 0.33 1.18
C ILE A 64 -1.21 0.40 0.55
N ASP A 65 -0.65 -0.73 0.14
CA ASP A 65 0.64 -0.78 -0.56
C ASP A 65 0.63 0.04 -1.84
N SER A 66 1.73 0.73 -2.13
CA SER A 66 1.85 1.62 -3.29
C SER A 66 1.55 0.94 -4.62
N THR A 67 1.91 -0.34 -4.77
CA THR A 67 1.64 -1.13 -5.98
C THR A 67 0.15 -1.38 -6.19
N SER A 68 -0.56 -1.73 -5.11
CA SER A 68 -2.02 -1.91 -5.12
C SER A 68 -2.74 -0.57 -5.30
N ALA A 69 -2.24 0.50 -4.67
CA ALA A 69 -2.78 1.85 -4.83
C ALA A 69 -2.72 2.31 -6.29
N ALA A 70 -1.59 2.08 -6.97
CA ALA A 70 -1.43 2.40 -8.40
C ALA A 70 -2.38 1.58 -9.29
N ALA A 71 -2.60 0.30 -8.96
CA ALA A 71 -3.56 -0.53 -9.69
C ALA A 71 -4.99 -0.01 -9.57
N TYR A 72 -5.43 0.36 -8.35
CA TYR A 72 -6.76 0.96 -8.14
C TYR A 72 -6.90 2.35 -8.79
N GLU A 73 -5.84 3.18 -8.77
CA GLU A 73 -5.85 4.47 -9.48
C GLU A 73 -6.04 4.29 -10.99
N GLN A 74 -5.44 3.25 -11.56
CA GLN A 74 -5.61 2.92 -12.98
C GLN A 74 -7.00 2.35 -13.27
N GLU A 75 -7.49 1.43 -12.44
CA GLU A 75 -8.80 0.78 -12.60
C GLU A 75 -9.95 1.79 -12.47
N TYR A 76 -9.83 2.72 -11.53
CA TYR A 76 -10.84 3.77 -11.24
C TYR A 76 -10.33 5.15 -11.65
N ALA A 77 -9.75 5.23 -12.87
CA ALA A 77 -9.18 6.47 -13.38
C ALA A 77 -10.22 7.60 -13.43
N GLY A 78 -9.89 8.75 -12.84
CA GLY A 78 -10.78 9.89 -12.72
C GLY A 78 -11.69 9.89 -11.48
N GLU A 79 -11.76 8.80 -10.74
CA GLU A 79 -12.50 8.71 -9.47
C GLU A 79 -11.55 8.65 -8.28
N LEU A 80 -10.55 7.78 -8.35
CA LEU A 80 -9.56 7.56 -7.29
C LEU A 80 -8.17 8.06 -7.68
N THR A 81 -7.40 8.45 -6.71
CA THR A 81 -6.01 8.91 -6.90
C THR A 81 -5.14 8.57 -5.70
N VAL A 82 -3.86 8.35 -5.97
CA VAL A 82 -2.83 8.29 -4.93
C VAL A 82 -2.50 9.71 -4.47
N GLY A 83 -2.87 10.07 -3.25
CA GLY A 83 -2.69 11.43 -2.74
C GLY A 83 -1.52 11.57 -1.78
N ILE A 84 -1.31 10.61 -0.87
CA ILE A 84 -0.26 10.64 0.14
C ILE A 84 0.66 9.44 -0.07
N THR A 85 1.95 9.68 -0.19
CA THR A 85 2.99 8.65 -0.40
C THR A 85 4.08 8.75 0.65
N GLY A 86 4.92 7.70 0.75
CA GLY A 86 6.08 7.73 1.65
C GLY A 86 5.72 7.61 3.12
N LEU A 87 4.56 7.02 3.45
CA LEU A 87 4.13 6.80 4.84
C LEU A 87 5.01 5.77 5.55
N SER A 88 5.48 4.75 4.84
CA SER A 88 6.46 3.77 5.31
C SER A 88 7.30 3.25 4.15
N SER A 89 8.34 2.49 4.47
CA SER A 89 9.17 1.76 3.51
C SER A 89 9.50 0.40 4.11
N ASP A 90 8.79 -0.63 3.67
CA ASP A 90 8.95 -1.99 4.18
C ASP A 90 9.75 -2.83 3.19
N PRO A 91 10.88 -3.43 3.60
CA PRO A 91 11.62 -4.35 2.76
C PRO A 91 10.82 -5.65 2.58
N LEU A 92 10.76 -6.14 1.35
CA LEU A 92 10.21 -7.46 1.05
C LEU A 92 11.29 -8.52 1.19
N GLY A 93 10.95 -9.63 1.82
CA GLY A 93 11.85 -10.78 2.01
C GLY A 93 11.19 -12.09 1.61
N LEU A 94 12.02 -13.06 1.24
CA LEU A 94 11.61 -14.45 1.05
C LEU A 94 11.80 -15.21 2.35
N VAL A 95 10.82 -16.02 2.74
CA VAL A 95 10.88 -16.86 3.95
C VAL A 95 11.20 -18.28 3.55
N PHE A 96 12.20 -18.86 4.20
CA PHE A 96 12.61 -20.24 4.02
C PHE A 96 12.49 -20.99 5.36
N GLN A 97 12.38 -22.31 5.29
CA GLN A 97 12.53 -23.15 6.47
C GLN A 97 13.96 -23.01 7.01
N GLU A 98 14.11 -23.00 8.33
CA GLU A 98 15.42 -22.94 8.97
C GLU A 98 16.34 -24.06 8.45
N GLY A 99 17.57 -23.69 8.05
CA GLY A 99 18.54 -24.62 7.46
C GLY A 99 18.28 -25.00 6.00
N ALA A 100 17.34 -24.35 5.31
CA ALA A 100 17.10 -24.64 3.89
C ALA A 100 18.30 -24.23 3.01
N SER A 101 18.84 -25.20 2.25
CA SER A 101 19.96 -24.98 1.33
C SER A 101 19.63 -24.05 0.15
N LEU A 102 18.35 -23.80 -0.10
CA LEU A 102 17.90 -22.92 -1.18
C LEU A 102 18.12 -21.43 -0.87
N GLN A 103 18.28 -21.04 0.39
CA GLN A 103 18.42 -19.62 0.78
C GLN A 103 19.64 -18.97 0.10
N ASP A 104 20.78 -19.64 0.10
CA ASP A 104 22.01 -19.13 -0.52
C ASP A 104 21.85 -18.99 -2.03
N ALA A 105 21.28 -20.00 -2.68
CA ALA A 105 21.04 -19.98 -4.13
C ALA A 105 20.07 -18.84 -4.54
N PHE A 106 19.01 -18.59 -3.74
CA PHE A 106 18.11 -17.46 -3.98
C PHE A 106 18.81 -16.12 -3.75
N ASN A 107 19.65 -15.98 -2.73
CA ASN A 107 20.39 -14.75 -2.48
C ASN A 107 21.40 -14.47 -3.60
N GLU A 108 22.11 -15.48 -4.09
CA GLU A 108 23.01 -15.36 -5.24
C GLU A 108 22.26 -14.98 -6.52
N GLY A 109 21.14 -15.65 -6.81
CA GLY A 109 20.29 -15.33 -7.95
C GLY A 109 19.73 -13.91 -7.88
N LEU A 110 19.25 -13.48 -6.70
CA LEU A 110 18.76 -12.10 -6.49
C LEU A 110 19.89 -11.08 -6.68
N ALA A 111 21.09 -11.35 -6.18
CA ALA A 111 22.24 -10.48 -6.39
C ALA A 111 22.61 -10.36 -7.88
N ALA A 112 22.57 -11.47 -8.61
CA ALA A 112 22.86 -11.50 -10.06
C ALA A 112 21.85 -10.65 -10.85
N ILE A 113 20.53 -10.84 -10.64
CA ILE A 113 19.51 -10.07 -11.37
C ILE A 113 19.43 -8.59 -10.94
N LYS A 114 19.94 -8.24 -9.76
CA LYS A 114 20.15 -6.84 -9.37
C LYS A 114 21.33 -6.23 -10.14
N ALA A 115 22.43 -6.98 -10.26
CA ALA A 115 23.67 -6.50 -10.87
C ALA A 115 23.54 -6.34 -12.40
N ASP A 116 22.84 -7.23 -13.08
CA ASP A 116 22.62 -7.20 -14.53
C ASP A 116 21.46 -6.32 -14.99
N GLY A 117 20.71 -5.71 -14.06
CA GLY A 117 19.59 -4.83 -14.35
C GLY A 117 18.25 -5.55 -14.63
N THR A 118 18.22 -6.88 -14.62
CA THR A 118 16.99 -7.67 -14.87
C THR A 118 15.90 -7.31 -13.87
N LEU A 119 16.23 -7.20 -12.57
CA LEU A 119 15.24 -6.84 -11.56
C LEU A 119 14.64 -5.44 -11.82
N ASN A 120 15.48 -4.47 -12.21
CA ASN A 120 15.03 -3.13 -12.54
C ASN A 120 14.10 -3.13 -13.77
N ALA A 121 14.43 -3.89 -14.81
CA ALA A 121 13.60 -4.04 -16.00
C ALA A 121 12.24 -4.67 -15.69
N LEU A 122 12.20 -5.69 -14.82
CA LEU A 122 10.95 -6.29 -14.34
C LEU A 122 10.14 -5.31 -13.50
N THR A 123 10.78 -4.53 -12.64
CA THR A 123 10.11 -3.50 -11.84
C THR A 123 9.44 -2.46 -12.74
N ILE A 124 10.15 -1.95 -13.74
CA ILE A 124 9.59 -0.97 -14.70
C ILE A 124 8.43 -1.57 -15.48
N LYS A 125 8.54 -2.85 -15.87
CA LYS A 125 7.51 -3.54 -16.68
C LYS A 125 6.21 -3.77 -15.90
N TRP A 126 6.31 -4.18 -14.64
CA TRP A 126 5.17 -4.65 -13.86
C TRP A 126 4.66 -3.62 -12.83
N TRP A 127 5.52 -2.67 -12.44
CA TRP A 127 5.17 -1.54 -11.57
C TRP A 127 5.56 -0.21 -12.23
N PRO A 128 4.87 0.18 -13.31
CA PRO A 128 5.08 1.49 -13.89
C PRO A 128 4.75 2.57 -12.84
N LYS A 129 5.61 3.61 -12.79
CA LYS A 129 5.40 4.78 -11.93
C LYS A 129 4.29 5.65 -12.49
#